data_c3696ac3ff9089543cddfafeb74f8e41
#
_entry.id   c3696ac3ff9089543cddfafeb74f8e41
#
_cell.length_a   1.000
_cell.length_b   1.000
_cell.length_c   1.000
_cell.angle_alpha   90.00
_cell.angle_beta   90.00
_cell.angle_gamma   90.00
#
_symmetry.space_group_name_H-M   'P 1'
#
loop_
_entity.id
_entity.type
_entity.pdbx_description
1 polymer ?
#
loop_
_entity_poly.entity_id
_entity_poly.type
_entity_poly.pdbx_seq_one_letter_code
_entity_poly.pdbx_strand_id
1 'polypeptide(L)'
;MTTAPHEGYFDQGLAAIDPDVHAALIAEEDRQRDGVELIASENIVSRATLEALGTAMVNKTVEGYPGRRYYGGAAHADVIETLAIDRAKALFDCGYANVQPHSGSQANLAVFLAFLKPGDTVLSMDLSAGGHLSHGSSANLTGKWFNIVHYGVRPDDGQIGRASCRERV
;
A
#
# COMPACT_ATOMS: atom_id res chain seq x y z
N MET A 1 -7.54 -38.41 4.44
CA MET A 1 -6.17 -38.97 4.33
C MET A 1 -5.23 -37.81 4.35
N THR A 2 -4.57 -37.56 5.47
CA THR A 2 -3.48 -36.58 5.56
C THR A 2 -2.25 -37.24 4.94
N THR A 3 -1.91 -36.84 3.71
CA THR A 3 -0.60 -37.17 3.15
C THR A 3 0.43 -36.46 4.04
N ALA A 4 1.41 -37.21 4.54
CA ALA A 4 2.58 -36.66 5.21
C ALA A 4 3.19 -35.58 4.26
N PRO A 5 3.73 -34.46 4.80
CA PRO A 5 4.41 -33.50 3.94
C PRO A 5 5.50 -34.25 3.17
N HIS A 6 5.56 -33.99 1.84
CA HIS A 6 6.57 -34.59 1.00
C HIS A 6 7.96 -34.28 1.57
N GLU A 7 8.81 -35.29 1.62
CA GLU A 7 10.20 -35.12 2.03
C GLU A 7 10.83 -33.99 1.17
N GLY A 8 11.44 -32.98 1.80
CA GLY A 8 11.98 -31.80 1.10
C GLY A 8 10.98 -30.69 0.76
N TYR A 9 9.73 -30.76 1.23
CA TYR A 9 8.73 -29.71 0.95
C TYR A 9 9.21 -28.29 1.26
N PHE A 10 9.94 -28.09 2.34
CA PHE A 10 10.45 -26.78 2.75
C PHE A 10 11.68 -26.31 1.94
N ASP A 11 12.31 -27.20 1.20
CA ASP A 11 13.55 -26.92 0.45
C ASP A 11 13.30 -26.85 -1.06
N GLN A 12 12.11 -27.23 -1.51
CA GLN A 12 11.76 -27.19 -2.92
C GLN A 12 11.33 -25.78 -3.36
N GLY A 13 11.77 -25.39 -4.55
CA GLY A 13 11.33 -24.14 -5.16
C GLY A 13 9.92 -24.23 -5.76
N LEU A 14 9.34 -23.07 -6.05
CA LEU A 14 7.96 -22.94 -6.55
C LEU A 14 7.72 -23.77 -7.83
N ALA A 15 8.68 -23.81 -8.74
CA ALA A 15 8.56 -24.59 -9.99
C ALA A 15 8.30 -26.09 -9.77
N ALA A 16 8.77 -26.64 -8.64
CA ALA A 16 8.59 -28.05 -8.29
C ALA A 16 7.30 -28.29 -7.51
N ILE A 17 6.91 -27.33 -6.65
CA ILE A 17 5.74 -27.45 -5.77
C ILE A 17 4.45 -27.08 -6.50
N ASP A 18 4.49 -25.99 -7.28
CA ASP A 18 3.32 -25.47 -8.00
C ASP A 18 3.76 -24.92 -9.38
N PRO A 19 3.89 -25.82 -10.35
CA PRO A 19 4.33 -25.45 -11.70
C PRO A 19 3.35 -24.50 -12.40
N ASP A 20 2.05 -24.54 -12.09
CA ASP A 20 1.05 -23.68 -12.71
C ASP A 20 1.21 -22.24 -12.24
N VAL A 21 1.39 -22.01 -10.96
CA VAL A 21 1.69 -20.70 -10.41
C VAL A 21 3.04 -20.20 -10.93
N HIS A 22 4.07 -21.06 -10.96
CA HIS A 22 5.37 -20.67 -11.49
C HIS A 22 5.28 -20.23 -12.96
N ALA A 23 4.56 -20.97 -13.80
CA ALA A 23 4.37 -20.60 -15.21
C ALA A 23 3.62 -19.25 -15.36
N ALA A 24 2.61 -18.99 -14.53
CA ALA A 24 1.89 -17.72 -14.54
C ALA A 24 2.80 -16.53 -14.15
N LEU A 25 3.69 -16.72 -13.17
CA LEU A 25 4.65 -15.68 -12.77
C LEU A 25 5.66 -15.38 -13.88
N ILE A 26 6.18 -16.39 -14.57
CA ILE A 26 7.07 -16.20 -15.71
C ILE A 26 6.36 -15.47 -16.86
N ALA A 27 5.11 -15.85 -17.16
CA ALA A 27 4.33 -15.20 -18.20
C ALA A 27 4.06 -13.71 -17.85
N GLU A 28 3.83 -13.39 -16.59
CA GLU A 28 3.65 -11.99 -16.14
C GLU A 28 4.97 -11.20 -16.21
N GLU A 29 6.09 -11.81 -15.86
CA GLU A 29 7.41 -11.17 -16.02
C GLU A 29 7.70 -10.85 -17.49
N ASP A 30 7.40 -11.80 -18.39
CA ASP A 30 7.52 -11.59 -19.83
C ASP A 30 6.58 -10.46 -20.31
N ARG A 31 5.34 -10.43 -19.85
CA ARG A 31 4.38 -9.37 -20.18
C ARG A 31 4.90 -8.00 -19.76
N GLN A 32 5.43 -7.88 -18.55
CA GLN A 32 5.98 -6.61 -18.04
C GLN A 32 7.23 -6.17 -18.83
N ARG A 33 8.08 -7.11 -19.21
CA ARG A 33 9.28 -6.81 -20.01
C ARG A 33 8.96 -6.34 -21.43
N ASP A 34 7.99 -6.99 -22.06
CA ASP A 34 7.68 -6.81 -23.48
C ASP A 34 6.54 -5.82 -23.74
N GLY A 35 5.79 -5.47 -22.69
CA GLY A 35 4.67 -4.53 -22.74
C GLY A 35 5.06 -3.11 -22.35
N VAL A 36 4.22 -2.15 -22.77
CA VAL A 36 4.26 -0.75 -22.30
C VAL A 36 3.18 -0.57 -21.25
N GLU A 37 3.59 -0.30 -20.00
CA GLU A 37 2.65 -0.04 -18.91
C GLU A 37 2.35 1.46 -18.82
N LEU A 38 1.08 1.82 -18.92
CA LEU A 38 0.61 3.22 -18.86
C LEU A 38 -0.29 3.50 -17.65
N ILE A 39 -0.42 2.57 -16.73
CA ILE A 39 -1.16 2.79 -15.48
C ILE A 39 -0.27 3.59 -14.54
N ALA A 40 -0.63 4.85 -14.30
CA ALA A 40 0.20 5.82 -13.56
C ALA A 40 0.48 5.42 -12.09
N SER A 41 -0.33 4.54 -11.51
CA SER A 41 -0.16 4.03 -10.15
C SER A 41 0.77 2.82 -10.05
N GLU A 42 1.20 2.26 -11.17
CA GLU A 42 2.13 1.12 -11.19
C GLU A 42 3.58 1.59 -11.15
N ASN A 43 4.42 0.79 -10.50
CA ASN A 43 5.86 1.06 -10.40
C ASN A 43 6.62 -0.26 -10.49
N ILE A 44 7.58 -0.34 -11.41
CA ILE A 44 8.45 -1.50 -11.55
C ILE A 44 9.49 -1.46 -10.44
N VAL A 45 9.44 -2.43 -9.55
CA VAL A 45 10.34 -2.52 -8.40
C VAL A 45 11.70 -3.09 -8.80
N SER A 46 12.73 -2.74 -8.04
CA SER A 46 14.06 -3.29 -8.22
C SER A 46 14.15 -4.77 -7.77
N ARG A 47 15.14 -5.48 -8.30
CA ARG A 47 15.46 -6.83 -7.84
C ARG A 47 15.69 -6.88 -6.33
N ALA A 48 16.40 -5.91 -5.75
CA ALA A 48 16.64 -5.82 -4.31
C ALA A 48 15.33 -5.73 -3.50
N THR A 49 14.30 -5.03 -4.03
CA THR A 49 12.97 -4.98 -3.40
C THR A 49 12.30 -6.36 -3.41
N LEU A 50 12.36 -7.07 -4.54
CA LEU A 50 11.80 -8.44 -4.65
C LEU A 50 12.53 -9.41 -3.71
N GLU A 51 13.84 -9.33 -3.62
CA GLU A 51 14.64 -10.14 -2.70
C GLU A 51 14.27 -9.88 -1.23
N ALA A 52 14.01 -8.62 -0.87
CA ALA A 52 13.58 -8.27 0.48
C ALA A 52 12.17 -8.80 0.83
N LEU A 53 11.24 -8.77 -0.13
CA LEU A 53 9.87 -9.28 0.05
C LEU A 53 9.83 -10.79 0.21
N GLY A 54 10.66 -11.55 -0.50
CA GLY A 54 10.69 -13.01 -0.48
C GLY A 54 11.60 -13.61 0.58
N THR A 55 11.64 -13.06 1.80
CA THR A 55 12.54 -13.51 2.86
C THR A 55 11.82 -14.24 3.99
N ALA A 56 12.58 -14.90 4.87
CA ALA A 56 12.08 -15.54 6.08
C ALA A 56 11.34 -14.58 7.05
N MET A 57 11.42 -13.27 6.82
CA MET A 57 10.68 -12.27 7.59
C MET A 57 9.16 -12.44 7.50
N VAL A 58 8.64 -13.06 6.43
CA VAL A 58 7.20 -13.37 6.27
C VAL A 58 6.68 -14.32 7.35
N ASN A 59 7.56 -15.08 8.02
CA ASN A 59 7.19 -16.01 9.09
C ASN A 59 6.93 -15.30 10.42
N LYS A 60 7.31 -14.02 10.56
CA LYS A 60 7.34 -13.36 11.87
C LYS A 60 6.16 -12.42 12.10
N THR A 61 5.40 -12.66 13.14
CA THR A 61 4.39 -11.74 13.67
C THR A 61 5.06 -10.64 14.50
N VAL A 62 4.84 -9.38 14.16
CA VAL A 62 5.50 -8.22 14.76
C VAL A 62 4.52 -7.11 15.16
N GLU A 63 3.45 -7.46 15.86
CA GLU A 63 2.50 -6.48 16.37
C GLU A 63 3.15 -5.49 17.33
N GLY A 64 2.72 -4.23 17.29
CA GLY A 64 3.30 -3.12 18.03
C GLY A 64 4.32 -2.34 17.20
N TYR A 65 5.26 -1.68 17.87
CA TYR A 65 6.27 -0.82 17.26
C TYR A 65 7.69 -1.24 17.67
N PRO A 66 8.74 -0.82 16.98
CA PRO A 66 10.13 -1.09 17.36
C PRO A 66 10.37 -0.80 18.85
N GLY A 67 10.96 -1.75 19.55
CA GLY A 67 11.20 -1.68 21.01
C GLY A 67 9.96 -1.83 21.91
N ARG A 68 8.76 -1.94 21.34
CA ARG A 68 7.49 -2.09 22.08
C ARG A 68 6.58 -3.11 21.38
N ARG A 69 7.04 -4.34 21.26
CA ARG A 69 6.31 -5.44 20.62
C ARG A 69 5.49 -6.24 21.64
N TYR A 70 4.38 -6.77 21.18
CA TYR A 70 3.55 -7.67 21.97
C TYR A 70 4.16 -9.08 22.07
N TYR A 71 5.01 -9.47 21.11
CA TYR A 71 5.63 -10.79 21.05
C TYR A 71 7.16 -10.69 20.98
N GLY A 72 7.84 -11.69 21.55
CA GLY A 72 9.30 -11.81 21.49
C GLY A 72 9.81 -12.17 20.09
N GLY A 73 11.13 -12.13 19.92
CA GLY A 73 11.81 -12.54 18.68
C GLY A 73 11.76 -11.50 17.55
N ALA A 74 11.44 -10.24 17.83
CA ALA A 74 11.30 -9.19 16.82
C ALA A 74 12.54 -8.30 16.62
N ALA A 75 13.69 -8.63 17.23
CA ALA A 75 14.87 -7.76 17.21
C ALA A 75 15.33 -7.37 15.80
N HIS A 76 15.34 -8.31 14.86
CA HIS A 76 15.72 -8.03 13.47
C HIS A 76 14.61 -7.30 12.68
N ALA A 77 13.34 -7.57 12.97
CA ALA A 77 12.22 -6.81 12.41
C ALA A 77 12.27 -5.36 12.88
N ASP A 78 12.61 -5.11 14.14
CA ASP A 78 12.79 -3.77 14.69
C ASP A 78 13.89 -2.99 13.95
N VAL A 79 14.99 -3.64 13.62
CA VAL A 79 16.06 -3.01 12.82
C VAL A 79 15.54 -2.61 11.43
N ILE A 80 14.86 -3.52 10.74
CA ILE A 80 14.33 -3.25 9.39
C ILE A 80 13.30 -2.13 9.42
N GLU A 81 12.35 -2.18 10.36
CA GLU A 81 11.32 -1.15 10.48
C GLU A 81 11.90 0.21 10.86
N THR A 82 12.86 0.25 11.78
CA THR A 82 13.56 1.49 12.15
C THR A 82 14.31 2.09 10.97
N LEU A 83 15.04 1.28 10.19
CA LEU A 83 15.69 1.74 8.98
C LEU A 83 14.70 2.31 7.97
N ALA A 84 13.54 1.67 7.79
CA ALA A 84 12.51 2.17 6.88
C ALA A 84 11.93 3.51 7.38
N ILE A 85 11.65 3.65 8.67
CA ILE A 85 11.20 4.90 9.29
C ILE A 85 12.23 6.02 9.09
N ASP A 86 13.49 5.78 9.41
CA ASP A 86 14.53 6.79 9.32
C ASP A 86 14.78 7.24 7.87
N ARG A 87 14.77 6.30 6.94
CA ARG A 87 14.90 6.60 5.50
C ARG A 87 13.71 7.35 4.95
N ALA A 88 12.48 7.00 5.36
CA ALA A 88 11.29 7.75 4.99
C ALA A 88 11.33 9.18 5.55
N LYS A 89 11.72 9.36 6.81
CA LYS A 89 11.90 10.69 7.40
C LYS A 89 12.93 11.53 6.66
N ALA A 90 14.06 10.93 6.30
CA ALA A 90 15.10 11.63 5.54
C ALA A 90 14.65 11.98 4.11
N LEU A 91 13.93 11.07 3.44
CA LEU A 91 13.46 11.28 2.07
C LEU A 91 12.41 12.40 1.98
N PHE A 92 11.51 12.47 2.95
CA PHE A 92 10.40 13.43 2.97
C PHE A 92 10.67 14.66 3.84
N ASP A 93 11.85 14.77 4.43
CA ASP A 93 12.22 15.84 5.38
C ASP A 93 11.15 16.06 6.46
N CYS A 94 10.74 14.98 7.11
CA CYS A 94 9.66 15.01 8.09
C CYS A 94 10.08 14.48 9.46
N GLY A 95 9.43 14.97 10.52
CA GLY A 95 9.72 14.58 11.90
C GLY A 95 9.19 13.20 12.29
N TYR A 96 8.21 12.66 11.54
CA TYR A 96 7.54 11.40 11.85
C TYR A 96 7.21 10.62 10.58
N ALA A 97 7.35 9.30 10.65
CA ALA A 97 6.89 8.39 9.60
C ALA A 97 6.33 7.11 10.22
N ASN A 98 5.27 6.57 9.64
CA ASN A 98 4.74 5.24 9.91
C ASN A 98 4.82 4.41 8.63
N VAL A 99 5.54 3.30 8.69
CA VAL A 99 5.80 2.44 7.52
C VAL A 99 5.04 1.11 7.58
N GLN A 100 4.09 0.96 8.51
CA GLN A 100 3.34 -0.28 8.70
C GLN A 100 2.15 -0.48 7.75
N PRO A 101 1.52 0.55 7.14
CA PRO A 101 0.40 0.31 6.24
C PRO A 101 0.76 -0.63 5.09
N HIS A 102 -0.16 -1.56 4.76
CA HIS A 102 0.04 -2.55 3.69
C HIS A 102 -0.23 -1.98 2.29
N SER A 103 -0.91 -0.83 2.23
CA SER A 103 -1.28 -0.16 0.97
C SER A 103 -1.51 1.33 1.17
N GLY A 104 -1.52 2.10 0.09
CA GLY A 104 -1.93 3.50 0.12
C GLY A 104 -3.35 3.71 0.63
N SER A 105 -4.28 2.80 0.31
CA SER A 105 -5.65 2.85 0.83
C SER A 105 -5.71 2.68 2.34
N GLN A 106 -4.91 1.76 2.89
CA GLN A 106 -4.82 1.58 4.34
C GLN A 106 -4.17 2.79 5.02
N ALA A 107 -3.12 3.36 4.43
CA ALA A 107 -2.49 4.58 4.93
C ALA A 107 -3.48 5.75 4.96
N ASN A 108 -4.23 5.96 3.88
CA ASN A 108 -5.26 6.99 3.81
C ASN A 108 -6.35 6.77 4.87
N LEU A 109 -6.85 5.54 5.01
CA LEU A 109 -7.85 5.22 6.03
C LEU A 109 -7.34 5.51 7.44
N ALA A 110 -6.09 5.18 7.74
CA ALA A 110 -5.47 5.49 9.03
C ALA A 110 -5.44 7.00 9.30
N VAL A 111 -5.12 7.81 8.30
CA VAL A 111 -5.14 9.29 8.41
C VAL A 111 -6.57 9.79 8.64
N PHE A 112 -7.55 9.32 7.89
CA PHE A 112 -8.95 9.69 8.09
C PHE A 112 -9.41 9.38 9.52
N LEU A 113 -9.13 8.18 10.02
CA LEU A 113 -9.52 7.77 11.37
C LEU A 113 -8.77 8.50 12.48
N ALA A 114 -7.57 8.99 12.21
CA ALA A 114 -6.81 9.77 13.17
C ALA A 114 -7.38 11.19 13.37
N PHE A 115 -7.96 11.78 12.34
CA PHE A 115 -8.38 13.18 12.33
C PHE A 115 -9.89 13.38 12.29
N LEU A 116 -10.66 12.39 11.88
CA LEU A 116 -12.08 12.50 11.60
C LEU A 116 -12.90 11.46 12.37
N LYS A 117 -14.18 11.76 12.52
CA LYS A 117 -15.21 10.82 13.03
C LYS A 117 -16.15 10.41 11.89
N PRO A 118 -16.74 9.22 11.92
CA PRO A 118 -17.78 8.86 10.97
C PRO A 118 -18.88 9.93 10.90
N GLY A 119 -19.22 10.35 9.68
CA GLY A 119 -20.16 11.43 9.41
C GLY A 119 -19.54 12.81 9.20
N ASP A 120 -18.25 13.00 9.49
CA ASP A 120 -17.57 14.25 9.19
C ASP A 120 -17.51 14.50 7.68
N THR A 121 -17.47 15.77 7.30
CA THR A 121 -17.44 16.18 5.90
C THR A 121 -16.00 16.21 5.38
N VAL A 122 -15.78 15.59 4.23
CA VAL A 122 -14.49 15.54 3.52
C VAL A 122 -14.66 16.13 2.12
N LEU A 123 -13.84 17.13 1.79
CA LEU A 123 -13.73 17.65 0.44
C LEU A 123 -12.66 16.86 -0.32
N SER A 124 -13.03 16.19 -1.39
CA SER A 124 -12.12 15.36 -2.18
C SER A 124 -12.31 15.56 -3.69
N MET A 125 -11.26 15.27 -4.45
CA MET A 125 -11.34 15.29 -5.91
C MET A 125 -12.22 14.12 -6.41
N ASP A 126 -13.09 14.40 -7.35
CA ASP A 126 -13.90 13.38 -8.02
C ASP A 126 -13.01 12.36 -8.75
N LEU A 127 -13.42 11.09 -8.75
CA LEU A 127 -12.68 10.01 -9.39
C LEU A 127 -12.50 10.26 -10.90
N SER A 128 -13.53 10.82 -11.55
CA SER A 128 -13.50 11.17 -12.98
C SER A 128 -12.51 12.31 -13.30
N ALA A 129 -12.15 13.10 -12.30
CA ALA A 129 -11.15 14.18 -12.41
C ALA A 129 -9.75 13.76 -11.92
N GLY A 130 -9.52 12.48 -11.67
CA GLY A 130 -8.24 11.96 -11.20
C GLY A 130 -8.15 11.75 -9.68
N GLY A 131 -9.26 11.84 -8.96
CA GLY A 131 -9.32 11.52 -7.52
C GLY A 131 -9.02 10.05 -7.23
N HIS A 132 -8.52 9.77 -6.04
CA HIS A 132 -8.21 8.40 -5.62
C HIS A 132 -9.44 7.72 -5.00
N LEU A 133 -9.62 6.41 -5.23
CA LEU A 133 -10.70 5.61 -4.66
C LEU A 133 -10.81 5.72 -3.13
N SER A 134 -9.67 5.74 -2.43
CA SER A 134 -9.63 5.82 -0.97
C SER A 134 -9.92 7.21 -0.40
N HIS A 135 -10.20 8.21 -1.23
CA HIS A 135 -10.57 9.55 -0.81
C HIS A 135 -12.08 9.81 -0.90
N GLY A 136 -12.90 8.79 -0.65
CA GLY A 136 -14.34 8.97 -0.52
C GLY A 136 -15.19 8.41 -1.65
N SER A 137 -14.64 7.56 -2.51
CA SER A 137 -15.45 6.81 -3.48
C SER A 137 -16.48 5.94 -2.73
N SER A 138 -17.70 5.87 -3.25
CA SER A 138 -18.78 5.04 -2.68
C SER A 138 -18.44 3.55 -2.61
N ALA A 139 -17.50 3.10 -3.43
CA ALA A 139 -16.96 1.73 -3.40
C ALA A 139 -15.96 1.51 -2.24
N ASN A 140 -15.44 2.58 -1.65
CA ASN A 140 -14.45 2.54 -0.58
C ASN A 140 -15.11 2.77 0.80
N LEU A 141 -14.45 2.30 1.86
CA LEU A 141 -14.92 2.48 3.23
C LEU A 141 -15.05 3.97 3.61
N THR A 142 -14.14 4.81 3.13
CA THR A 142 -14.16 6.25 3.37
C THR A 142 -15.42 6.92 2.81
N GLY A 143 -15.89 6.49 1.63
CA GLY A 143 -17.14 6.99 1.06
C GLY A 143 -18.41 6.49 1.76
N LYS A 144 -18.29 5.44 2.59
CA LYS A 144 -19.40 4.90 3.39
C LYS A 144 -19.47 5.55 4.78
N TRP A 145 -18.35 5.98 5.32
CA TRP A 145 -18.24 6.49 6.68
C TRP A 145 -18.29 8.01 6.77
N PHE A 146 -17.87 8.70 5.72
CA PHE A 146 -17.77 10.16 5.72
C PHE A 146 -18.75 10.79 4.74
N ASN A 147 -19.13 12.03 5.01
CA ASN A 147 -19.93 12.82 4.11
C ASN A 147 -18.99 13.47 3.06
N ILE A 148 -19.00 12.93 1.84
CA ILE A 148 -18.06 13.34 0.81
C ILE A 148 -18.67 14.43 -0.07
N VAL A 149 -17.94 15.54 -0.19
CA VAL A 149 -18.20 16.60 -1.16
C VAL A 149 -17.11 16.55 -2.22
N HIS A 150 -17.50 16.29 -3.46
CA HIS A 150 -16.56 16.19 -4.56
C HIS A 150 -16.36 17.55 -5.25
N TYR A 151 -15.11 17.81 -5.63
CA TYR A 151 -14.77 18.84 -6.60
C TYR A 151 -14.13 18.20 -7.83
N GLY A 152 -14.25 18.84 -8.98
CA GLY A 152 -13.74 18.36 -10.24
C GLY A 152 -12.89 19.40 -10.97
N VAL A 153 -12.57 19.08 -12.21
CA VAL A 153 -11.89 19.94 -13.15
C VAL A 153 -12.93 20.72 -13.94
N ARG A 154 -12.71 22.01 -14.16
CA ARG A 154 -13.60 22.84 -14.97
C ARG A 154 -13.51 22.45 -16.44
N PRO A 155 -14.66 22.29 -17.14
CA PRO A 155 -14.65 21.86 -18.54
C PRO A 155 -14.06 22.91 -19.51
N ASP A 156 -14.09 24.18 -19.12
CA ASP A 156 -13.72 25.31 -19.98
C ASP A 156 -12.20 25.52 -20.08
N ASP A 157 -11.46 25.28 -18.98
CA ASP A 157 -10.03 25.58 -18.93
C ASP A 157 -9.17 24.44 -18.35
N GLY A 158 -9.80 23.33 -17.96
CA GLY A 158 -9.11 22.17 -17.38
C GLY A 158 -8.49 22.42 -16.00
N GLN A 159 -8.82 23.53 -15.35
CA GLN A 159 -8.29 23.85 -14.03
C GLN A 159 -9.20 23.39 -12.89
N ILE A 160 -8.62 23.14 -11.74
CA ILE A 160 -9.37 22.93 -10.51
C ILE A 160 -10.01 24.25 -10.10
N GLY A 161 -11.32 24.25 -9.84
CA GLY A 161 -12.08 25.46 -9.54
C GLY A 161 -11.53 26.21 -8.33
N ARG A 162 -11.37 27.54 -8.47
CA ARG A 162 -10.87 28.42 -7.39
C ARG A 162 -11.78 28.44 -6.16
N ALA A 163 -13.06 28.11 -6.30
CA ALA A 163 -14.01 28.02 -5.18
C ALA A 163 -13.57 27.01 -4.13
N SER A 164 -13.10 25.82 -4.55
CA SER A 164 -12.61 24.79 -3.64
C SER A 164 -11.34 25.18 -2.87
N CYS A 165 -10.59 26.17 -3.35
CA CYS A 165 -9.40 26.70 -2.68
C CYS A 165 -9.70 27.88 -1.74
N ARG A 166 -10.81 28.61 -1.96
CA ARG A 166 -11.17 29.81 -1.17
C ARG A 166 -12.05 29.53 0.04
N GLU A 167 -12.76 28.42 0.08
CA GLU A 167 -13.62 28.05 1.22
C GLU A 167 -12.86 27.45 2.42
N ARG A 168 -11.53 27.52 2.40
CA ARG A 168 -10.67 27.04 3.48
C ARG A 168 -10.09 28.13 4.37
N VAL A 169 -10.64 29.31 4.36
CA VAL A 169 -10.22 30.40 5.26
C VAL A 169 -11.33 30.70 6.24
#